data_107672fb4c0680011086d671ec7530f7
#
_entry.id   107672fb4c0680011086d671ec7530f7
#
_cell.length_a   1.000
_cell.length_b   1.000
_cell.length_c   1.000
_cell.angle_alpha   90.00
_cell.angle_beta   90.00
_cell.angle_gamma   90.00
#
_symmetry.space_group_name_H-M   'P 1'
#
loop_
_entity.id
_entity.type
_entity.pdbx_description
1 polymer ?
#
loop_
_entity_poly.entity_id
_entity_poly.type
_entity_poly.pdbx_seq_one_letter_code
_entity_poly.pdbx_strand_id
1 'polypeptide(L)'
;VKGVDFSDLQTADIGLNDGDVDVNVEQHTAYMENFNANYNADLVALSPIPTVPAGVYSAKYKSVDEIPDGAKVAVPNDASNTARCYLMLQKIGWIKLADDVDPSAVTQDDIVENPHNIEFTEMKSLTIPAAIQDFDYVAITGSVVYNAGIDPSTALATEDIQDHLVLQVVVKEENKDAEWAKAIVDAYHSDEFKQYMEENNDGLWWIPDELK
;
A
#
# COMPACT_ATOMS: atom_id res chain seq x y z
N VAL A 1 6.79 -19.86 12.47
CA VAL A 1 7.13 -18.71 11.61
C VAL A 1 8.06 -17.80 12.38
N LYS A 2 9.06 -17.20 11.71
CA LYS A 2 9.99 -16.21 12.26
C LYS A 2 9.87 -14.95 11.42
N GLY A 3 9.54 -13.81 12.05
CA GLY A 3 9.54 -12.51 11.40
C GLY A 3 10.97 -12.01 11.13
N VAL A 4 11.14 -11.31 10.02
CA VAL A 4 12.38 -10.61 9.63
C VAL A 4 11.98 -9.19 9.22
N ASP A 5 12.63 -8.20 9.83
CA ASP A 5 12.37 -6.79 9.54
C ASP A 5 13.28 -6.29 8.42
N PHE A 6 12.74 -5.51 7.51
CA PHE A 6 13.46 -4.87 6.41
C PHE A 6 13.33 -3.35 6.48
N SER A 7 14.31 -2.64 5.91
CA SER A 7 14.37 -1.18 5.95
C SER A 7 13.44 -0.48 4.94
N ASP A 8 13.02 -1.20 3.91
CA ASP A 8 12.09 -0.74 2.88
C ASP A 8 11.47 -1.94 2.13
N LEU A 9 10.40 -1.67 1.38
CA LEU A 9 9.64 -2.68 0.65
C LEU A 9 10.50 -3.41 -0.40
N GLN A 10 11.36 -2.68 -1.11
CA GLN A 10 12.22 -3.25 -2.14
C GLN A 10 13.25 -4.24 -1.57
N THR A 11 13.84 -3.93 -0.41
CA THR A 11 14.80 -4.85 0.22
C THR A 11 14.12 -6.11 0.75
N ALA A 12 12.83 -6.04 1.13
CA ALA A 12 12.06 -7.23 1.50
C ALA A 12 11.87 -8.17 0.31
N ASP A 13 11.53 -7.64 -0.87
CA ASP A 13 11.38 -8.46 -2.07
C ASP A 13 12.72 -8.99 -2.62
N ILE A 14 13.80 -8.21 -2.50
CA ILE A 14 15.15 -8.71 -2.80
C ILE A 14 15.47 -9.90 -1.88
N GLY A 15 15.21 -9.77 -0.57
CA GLY A 15 15.43 -10.86 0.39
C GLY A 15 14.58 -12.11 0.08
N LEU A 16 13.34 -11.94 -0.38
CA LEU A 16 12.51 -13.06 -0.82
C LEU A 16 13.08 -13.71 -2.10
N ASN A 17 13.44 -12.89 -3.10
CA ASN A 17 14.00 -13.38 -4.35
C ASN A 17 15.34 -14.10 -4.17
N ASP A 18 16.19 -13.62 -3.26
CA ASP A 18 17.49 -14.22 -2.94
C ASP A 18 17.40 -15.43 -1.99
N GLY A 19 16.21 -15.65 -1.39
CA GLY A 19 15.96 -16.77 -0.47
C GLY A 19 16.42 -16.53 0.97
N ASP A 20 16.61 -15.27 1.37
CA ASP A 20 16.89 -14.89 2.75
C ASP A 20 15.62 -15.02 3.63
N VAL A 21 14.45 -14.92 3.01
CA VAL A 21 13.14 -15.21 3.59
C VAL A 21 12.33 -16.09 2.64
N ASP A 22 11.36 -16.82 3.18
CA ASP A 22 10.56 -17.81 2.43
C ASP A 22 9.25 -17.21 1.89
N VAL A 23 8.71 -16.20 2.55
CA VAL A 23 7.39 -15.60 2.26
C VAL A 23 7.37 -14.12 2.61
N ASN A 24 6.66 -13.33 1.80
CA ASN A 24 6.32 -11.95 2.04
C ASN A 24 4.78 -11.82 2.11
N VAL A 25 4.26 -11.04 3.07
CA VAL A 25 2.81 -10.81 3.29
C VAL A 25 2.48 -9.31 3.40
N GLU A 26 3.33 -8.44 2.85
CA GLU A 26 3.17 -6.98 2.96
C GLU A 26 2.95 -6.26 1.64
N GLN A 27 3.03 -6.97 0.51
CA GLN A 27 2.92 -6.40 -0.82
C GLN A 27 1.63 -6.78 -1.52
N HIS A 28 1.15 -5.90 -2.38
CA HIS A 28 0.03 -6.15 -3.28
C HIS A 28 0.50 -6.59 -4.67
N THR A 29 -0.42 -7.15 -5.47
CA THR A 29 -0.11 -7.74 -6.79
C THR A 29 0.61 -6.75 -7.71
N ALA A 30 0.15 -5.49 -7.80
CA ALA A 30 0.79 -4.49 -8.67
C ALA A 30 2.25 -4.19 -8.27
N TYR A 31 2.58 -4.20 -6.96
CA TYR A 31 3.95 -4.03 -6.49
C TYR A 31 4.83 -5.22 -6.88
N MET A 32 4.34 -6.44 -6.62
CA MET A 32 5.03 -7.69 -6.98
C MET A 32 5.32 -7.77 -8.48
N GLU A 33 4.32 -7.47 -9.32
CA GLU A 33 4.48 -7.50 -10.79
C GLU A 33 5.52 -6.48 -11.27
N ASN A 34 5.52 -5.28 -10.70
CA ASN A 34 6.51 -4.25 -10.98
C ASN A 34 7.92 -4.69 -10.54
N PHE A 35 8.05 -5.28 -9.35
CA PHE A 35 9.31 -5.85 -8.89
C PHE A 35 9.81 -6.95 -9.85
N ASN A 36 8.96 -7.92 -10.20
CA ASN A 36 9.31 -8.98 -11.14
C ASN A 36 9.82 -8.44 -12.48
N ALA A 37 9.15 -7.42 -13.03
CA ALA A 37 9.54 -6.81 -14.29
C ALA A 37 10.91 -6.11 -14.21
N ASN A 38 11.19 -5.41 -13.11
CA ASN A 38 12.42 -4.63 -12.94
C ASN A 38 13.64 -5.47 -12.56
N TYR A 39 13.42 -6.58 -11.83
CA TYR A 39 14.50 -7.44 -11.30
C TYR A 39 14.62 -8.77 -12.02
N ASN A 40 13.79 -9.03 -13.04
CA ASN A 40 13.68 -10.33 -13.71
C ASN A 40 13.47 -11.46 -12.69
N ALA A 41 12.61 -11.19 -11.70
CA ALA A 41 12.25 -12.10 -10.64
C ALA A 41 11.01 -12.92 -11.03
N ASP A 42 10.69 -13.95 -10.23
CA ASP A 42 9.59 -14.88 -10.43
C ASP A 42 8.73 -15.05 -9.18
N LEU A 43 8.47 -13.95 -8.48
CA LEU A 43 7.57 -13.94 -7.33
C LEU A 43 6.12 -14.18 -7.76
N VAL A 44 5.37 -14.94 -6.97
CA VAL A 44 3.96 -15.28 -7.23
C VAL A 44 3.09 -15.06 -6.01
N ALA A 45 1.89 -14.55 -6.26
CA ALA A 45 0.85 -14.41 -5.25
C ALA A 45 0.07 -15.72 -5.09
N LEU A 46 -0.17 -16.16 -3.87
CA LEU A 46 -0.89 -17.40 -3.55
C LEU A 46 -2.31 -17.16 -3.06
N SER A 47 -2.53 -16.12 -2.27
CA SER A 47 -3.83 -15.82 -1.67
C SER A 47 -3.90 -14.35 -1.26
N PRO A 48 -5.02 -13.67 -1.50
CA PRO A 48 -5.25 -12.36 -0.94
C PRO A 48 -5.35 -12.43 0.60
N ILE A 49 -4.95 -11.34 1.26
CA ILE A 49 -5.03 -11.18 2.71
C ILE A 49 -5.69 -9.86 3.08
N PRO A 50 -6.16 -9.69 4.33
CA PRO A 50 -6.73 -8.43 4.77
C PRO A 50 -5.83 -7.24 4.47
N THR A 51 -6.42 -6.15 3.98
CA THR A 51 -5.68 -4.99 3.48
C THR A 51 -6.18 -3.71 4.15
N VAL A 52 -5.27 -2.89 4.64
CA VAL A 52 -5.61 -1.53 5.11
C VAL A 52 -5.55 -0.57 3.92
N PRO A 53 -6.60 0.24 3.68
CA PRO A 53 -6.60 1.23 2.62
C PRO A 53 -5.46 2.24 2.76
N ALA A 54 -4.94 2.75 1.65
CA ALA A 54 -4.14 3.96 1.68
C ALA A 54 -5.00 5.16 2.10
N GLY A 55 -4.39 6.12 2.77
CA GLY A 55 -5.10 7.29 3.26
C GLY A 55 -4.28 8.57 3.20
N VAL A 56 -5.00 9.69 3.26
CA VAL A 56 -4.44 11.03 3.44
C VAL A 56 -4.45 11.37 4.93
N TYR A 57 -3.31 11.78 5.43
CA TYR A 57 -3.11 12.14 6.84
C TYR A 57 -2.51 13.54 6.95
N SER A 58 -2.72 14.20 8.09
CA SER A 58 -2.10 15.47 8.40
C SER A 58 -1.87 15.62 9.91
N ALA A 59 -0.73 16.21 10.25
CA ALA A 59 -0.47 16.68 11.62
C ALA A 59 -1.00 18.11 11.88
N LYS A 60 -1.41 18.83 10.82
CA LYS A 60 -1.78 20.26 10.87
C LYS A 60 -3.28 20.49 10.66
N TYR A 61 -3.90 19.71 9.77
CA TYR A 61 -5.27 19.91 9.31
C TYR A 61 -6.17 18.74 9.72
N LYS A 62 -7.47 18.97 9.76
CA LYS A 62 -8.46 17.99 10.19
C LYS A 62 -9.46 17.59 9.09
N SER A 63 -9.36 18.20 7.93
CA SER A 63 -10.17 17.91 6.74
C SER A 63 -9.33 18.08 5.48
N VAL A 64 -9.66 17.33 4.44
CA VAL A 64 -9.10 17.52 3.09
C VAL A 64 -9.56 18.84 2.47
N ASP A 65 -10.68 19.41 2.92
CA ASP A 65 -11.22 20.69 2.45
C ASP A 65 -10.42 21.90 2.98
N GLU A 66 -9.54 21.70 3.96
CA GLU A 66 -8.69 22.76 4.53
C GLU A 66 -7.38 22.95 3.76
N ILE A 67 -7.23 22.29 2.60
CA ILE A 67 -5.99 22.36 1.81
C ILE A 67 -5.64 23.80 1.42
N PRO A 68 -4.46 24.33 1.80
CA PRO A 68 -4.05 25.67 1.40
C PRO A 68 -3.53 25.70 -0.04
N ASP A 69 -3.53 26.88 -0.63
CA ASP A 69 -2.81 27.12 -1.89
C ASP A 69 -1.29 26.93 -1.67
N GLY A 70 -0.62 26.21 -2.57
CA GLY A 70 0.80 25.84 -2.41
C GLY A 70 1.06 24.77 -1.34
N ALA A 71 0.06 23.94 -1.00
CA ALA A 71 0.21 22.84 -0.02
C ALA A 71 1.37 21.91 -0.38
N LYS A 72 2.15 21.51 0.62
CA LYS A 72 3.19 20.50 0.48
C LYS A 72 2.63 19.11 0.81
N VAL A 73 2.69 18.20 -0.14
CA VAL A 73 2.14 16.85 0.00
C VAL A 73 3.22 15.82 -0.30
N ALA A 74 3.48 14.92 0.66
CA ALA A 74 4.36 13.77 0.43
C ALA A 74 3.56 12.58 -0.09
N VAL A 75 4.14 11.87 -1.07
CA VAL A 75 3.61 10.62 -1.63
C VAL A 75 4.73 9.58 -1.73
N PRO A 76 4.42 8.27 -1.82
CA PRO A 76 5.40 7.23 -2.13
C PRO A 76 6.18 7.51 -3.43
N ASN A 77 7.38 6.93 -3.56
CA ASN A 77 8.21 7.05 -4.76
C ASN A 77 8.38 5.73 -5.53
N ASP A 78 7.70 4.68 -5.14
CA ASP A 78 7.61 3.46 -5.95
C ASP A 78 6.40 3.54 -6.88
N ALA A 79 6.55 3.04 -8.12
CA ALA A 79 5.61 3.27 -9.20
C ALA A 79 4.16 2.93 -8.84
N SER A 80 3.90 1.75 -8.25
CA SER A 80 2.55 1.30 -7.96
C SER A 80 1.88 2.10 -6.84
N ASN A 81 2.60 2.42 -5.75
CA ASN A 81 2.02 3.20 -4.66
C ASN A 81 1.96 4.70 -4.99
N THR A 82 2.85 5.22 -5.84
CA THR A 82 2.75 6.58 -6.40
C THR A 82 1.45 6.72 -7.20
N ALA A 83 1.21 5.82 -8.14
CA ALA A 83 -0.01 5.80 -8.96
C ALA A 83 -1.28 5.70 -8.08
N ARG A 84 -1.29 4.78 -7.13
CA ARG A 84 -2.35 4.60 -6.13
C ARG A 84 -2.68 5.89 -5.38
N CYS A 85 -1.65 6.60 -4.92
CA CYS A 85 -1.85 7.86 -4.19
C CYS A 85 -2.40 8.97 -5.10
N TYR A 86 -1.90 9.14 -6.32
CA TYR A 86 -2.44 10.16 -7.23
C TYR A 86 -3.90 9.88 -7.62
N LEU A 87 -4.29 8.62 -7.82
CA LEU A 87 -5.69 8.25 -8.04
C LEU A 87 -6.59 8.62 -6.84
N MET A 88 -6.12 8.39 -5.61
CA MET A 88 -6.81 8.81 -4.40
C MET A 88 -6.93 10.33 -4.31
N LEU A 89 -5.86 11.08 -4.63
CA LEU A 89 -5.88 12.55 -4.63
C LEU A 89 -6.82 13.11 -5.71
N GLN A 90 -6.93 12.46 -6.86
CA GLN A 90 -7.95 12.79 -7.88
C GLN A 90 -9.37 12.54 -7.34
N LYS A 91 -9.60 11.40 -6.68
CA LYS A 91 -10.92 11.07 -6.09
C LYS A 91 -11.41 12.13 -5.13
N ILE A 92 -10.53 12.73 -4.33
CA ILE A 92 -10.89 13.81 -3.40
C ILE A 92 -10.90 15.20 -4.05
N GLY A 93 -10.63 15.29 -5.35
CA GLY A 93 -10.72 16.54 -6.11
C GLY A 93 -9.53 17.49 -5.99
N TRP A 94 -8.40 17.02 -5.44
CA TRP A 94 -7.20 17.87 -5.30
C TRP A 94 -6.43 18.04 -6.60
N ILE A 95 -6.50 17.06 -7.48
CA ILE A 95 -5.88 17.08 -8.81
C ILE A 95 -6.83 16.48 -9.85
N LYS A 96 -6.53 16.68 -11.12
CA LYS A 96 -7.10 15.94 -12.22
C LYS A 96 -5.98 15.30 -13.03
N LEU A 97 -6.11 14.02 -13.29
CA LEU A 97 -5.23 13.25 -14.17
C LEU A 97 -5.73 13.29 -15.61
N ALA A 98 -4.86 13.03 -16.57
CA ALA A 98 -5.24 12.87 -17.96
C ALA A 98 -6.25 11.71 -18.13
N ASP A 99 -7.12 11.79 -19.13
CA ASP A 99 -8.25 10.85 -19.28
C ASP A 99 -7.80 9.43 -19.73
N ASP A 100 -6.59 9.29 -20.28
CA ASP A 100 -6.05 8.07 -20.88
C ASP A 100 -4.86 7.46 -20.10
N VAL A 101 -4.74 7.79 -18.81
CA VAL A 101 -3.67 7.24 -17.96
C VAL A 101 -3.86 5.74 -17.70
N ASP A 102 -2.75 5.01 -17.64
CA ASP A 102 -2.73 3.66 -17.07
C ASP A 102 -2.84 3.77 -15.54
N PRO A 103 -3.91 3.28 -14.89
CA PRO A 103 -4.08 3.39 -13.45
C PRO A 103 -2.97 2.74 -12.62
N SER A 104 -2.21 1.80 -13.20
CA SER A 104 -1.10 1.12 -12.51
C SER A 104 0.23 1.86 -12.60
N ALA A 105 0.31 2.91 -13.43
CA ALA A 105 1.56 3.60 -13.77
C ALA A 105 1.47 5.13 -13.74
N VAL A 106 0.47 5.69 -13.07
CA VAL A 106 0.27 7.16 -12.95
C VAL A 106 1.47 7.81 -12.27
N THR A 107 1.93 8.90 -12.86
CA THR A 107 3.04 9.73 -12.37
C THR A 107 2.59 11.17 -12.15
N GLN A 108 3.46 12.01 -11.60
CA GLN A 108 3.19 13.45 -11.46
C GLN A 108 3.01 14.15 -12.83
N ASP A 109 3.63 13.64 -13.89
CA ASP A 109 3.54 14.21 -15.24
C ASP A 109 2.14 14.04 -15.85
N ASP A 110 1.33 13.12 -15.32
CA ASP A 110 -0.05 12.87 -15.76
C ASP A 110 -1.06 13.84 -15.15
N ILE A 111 -0.63 14.74 -14.25
CA ILE A 111 -1.50 15.74 -13.61
C ILE A 111 -1.76 16.87 -14.59
N VAL A 112 -3.00 16.99 -15.07
CA VAL A 112 -3.42 18.05 -16.01
C VAL A 112 -4.06 19.25 -15.33
N GLU A 113 -4.60 19.10 -14.10
CA GLU A 113 -5.09 20.20 -13.29
C GLU A 113 -4.60 20.04 -11.83
N ASN A 114 -4.10 21.12 -11.27
CA ASN A 114 -3.67 21.23 -9.88
C ASN A 114 -4.18 22.55 -9.29
N PRO A 115 -5.49 22.62 -8.96
CA PRO A 115 -6.16 23.88 -8.60
C PRO A 115 -5.64 24.51 -7.30
N HIS A 116 -4.97 23.74 -6.45
CA HIS A 116 -4.39 24.22 -5.18
C HIS A 116 -2.89 24.44 -5.28
N ASN A 117 -2.29 24.40 -6.48
CA ASN A 117 -0.84 24.53 -6.66
C ASN A 117 -0.02 23.63 -5.72
N ILE A 118 -0.46 22.39 -5.51
CA ILE A 118 0.17 21.43 -4.60
C ILE A 118 1.61 21.16 -5.05
N GLU A 119 2.54 21.23 -4.11
CA GLU A 119 3.94 20.86 -4.28
C GLU A 119 4.12 19.41 -3.80
N PHE A 120 4.28 18.48 -4.75
CA PHE A 120 4.47 17.07 -4.42
C PHE A 120 5.94 16.76 -4.12
N THR A 121 6.15 15.90 -3.11
CA THR A 121 7.46 15.31 -2.80
C THR A 121 7.31 13.79 -2.78
N GLU A 122 7.93 13.13 -3.75
CA GLU A 122 8.01 11.67 -3.78
C GLU A 122 9.16 11.20 -2.89
N MET A 123 8.86 10.26 -1.97
CA MET A 123 9.85 9.75 -1.02
C MET A 123 9.57 8.29 -0.64
N LYS A 124 10.56 7.61 -0.07
CA LYS A 124 10.40 6.21 0.35
C LYS A 124 9.22 6.05 1.30
N SER A 125 8.30 5.14 1.00
CA SER A 125 7.05 4.92 1.73
C SER A 125 7.26 4.85 3.25
N LEU A 126 8.22 4.04 3.74
CA LEU A 126 8.50 3.88 5.17
C LEU A 126 9.05 5.14 5.86
N THR A 127 9.48 6.15 5.10
CA THR A 127 10.01 7.41 5.68
C THR A 127 8.94 8.49 5.81
N ILE A 128 7.81 8.37 5.10
CA ILE A 128 6.73 9.36 5.10
C ILE A 128 6.16 9.62 6.50
N PRO A 129 5.86 8.59 7.33
CA PRO A 129 5.35 8.81 8.69
C PRO A 129 6.23 9.70 9.57
N ALA A 130 7.55 9.53 9.48
CA ALA A 130 8.49 10.31 10.27
C ALA A 130 8.56 11.80 9.83
N ALA A 131 8.22 12.07 8.57
CA ALA A 131 8.22 13.41 7.97
C ALA A 131 6.86 14.13 8.05
N ILE A 132 5.82 13.55 8.65
CA ILE A 132 4.44 14.08 8.63
C ILE A 132 4.34 15.54 9.12
N GLN A 133 5.21 15.97 10.04
CA GLN A 133 5.22 17.35 10.55
C GLN A 133 5.77 18.37 9.55
N ASP A 134 6.56 17.93 8.57
CA ASP A 134 7.22 18.79 7.59
C ASP A 134 6.30 19.13 6.41
N PHE A 135 5.24 18.34 6.21
CA PHE A 135 4.25 18.51 5.14
C PHE A 135 2.92 19.08 5.66
N ASP A 136 2.10 19.54 4.75
CA ASP A 136 0.72 19.92 5.05
C ASP A 136 -0.15 18.67 5.10
N TYR A 137 0.06 17.76 4.16
CA TYR A 137 -0.55 16.44 4.12
C TYR A 137 0.44 15.39 3.65
N VAL A 138 0.16 14.13 3.97
CA VAL A 138 0.91 12.98 3.46
C VAL A 138 -0.07 11.91 2.99
N ALA A 139 0.23 11.27 1.87
CA ALA A 139 -0.47 10.08 1.41
C ALA A 139 0.36 8.84 1.82
N ILE A 140 -0.24 7.95 2.61
CA ILE A 140 0.46 6.79 3.19
C ILE A 140 -0.33 5.52 2.88
N THR A 141 0.36 4.46 2.45
CA THR A 141 -0.24 3.13 2.27
C THR A 141 -0.53 2.47 3.62
N GLY A 142 -1.54 1.62 3.67
CA GLY A 142 -2.06 1.10 4.93
C GLY A 142 -1.07 0.28 5.76
N SER A 143 -0.25 -0.56 5.14
CA SER A 143 0.79 -1.33 5.84
C SER A 143 1.82 -0.41 6.52
N VAL A 144 2.17 0.69 5.86
CA VAL A 144 3.10 1.70 6.41
C VAL A 144 2.47 2.45 7.58
N VAL A 145 1.18 2.78 7.51
CA VAL A 145 0.41 3.39 8.62
C VAL A 145 0.45 2.48 9.84
N TYR A 146 0.14 1.19 9.64
CA TYR A 146 0.14 0.19 10.70
C TYR A 146 1.52 0.04 11.35
N ASN A 147 2.58 -0.13 10.53
CA ASN A 147 3.96 -0.25 11.02
C ASN A 147 4.45 0.97 11.79
N ALA A 148 4.00 2.15 11.40
CA ALA A 148 4.35 3.41 12.08
C ALA A 148 3.56 3.65 13.36
N GLY A 149 2.57 2.81 13.69
CA GLY A 149 1.69 2.97 14.84
C GLY A 149 0.78 4.21 14.72
N ILE A 150 0.50 4.66 13.50
CA ILE A 150 -0.48 5.71 13.24
C ILE A 150 -1.87 5.07 13.33
N ASP A 151 -2.79 5.72 14.04
CA ASP A 151 -4.18 5.28 14.08
C ASP A 151 -4.85 5.50 12.71
N PRO A 152 -5.21 4.41 11.98
CA PRO A 152 -5.82 4.54 10.66
C PRO A 152 -7.16 5.29 10.66
N SER A 153 -7.85 5.35 11.80
CA SER A 153 -9.09 6.12 11.94
C SER A 153 -8.89 7.63 11.84
N THR A 154 -7.63 8.09 11.92
CA THR A 154 -7.26 9.50 11.72
C THR A 154 -7.08 9.88 10.26
N ALA A 155 -7.26 8.95 9.32
CA ALA A 155 -7.25 9.25 7.89
C ALA A 155 -8.34 10.29 7.55
N LEU A 156 -7.95 11.34 6.84
CA LEU A 156 -8.84 12.40 6.41
C LEU A 156 -9.60 12.02 5.12
N ALA A 157 -9.03 11.11 4.35
CA ALA A 157 -9.64 10.44 3.21
C ALA A 157 -8.95 9.10 2.99
N THR A 158 -9.66 8.16 2.36
CA THR A 158 -9.13 6.84 2.00
C THR A 158 -9.42 6.53 0.54
N GLU A 159 -8.61 5.64 -0.03
CA GLU A 159 -8.87 5.09 -1.37
C GLU A 159 -10.07 4.13 -1.37
N ASP A 160 -10.49 3.76 -2.58
CA ASP A 160 -11.30 2.57 -2.82
C ASP A 160 -10.34 1.44 -3.22
N ILE A 161 -10.26 0.39 -2.40
CA ILE A 161 -9.35 -0.73 -2.67
C ILE A 161 -9.78 -1.42 -3.96
N GLN A 162 -8.83 -1.57 -4.87
CA GLN A 162 -8.98 -2.32 -6.12
C GLN A 162 -8.26 -3.66 -6.03
N ASP A 163 -8.68 -4.67 -6.77
CA ASP A 163 -8.18 -6.04 -6.68
C ASP A 163 -6.65 -6.15 -6.76
N HIS A 164 -6.01 -5.38 -7.65
CA HIS A 164 -4.54 -5.38 -7.81
C HIS A 164 -3.79 -4.69 -6.67
N LEU A 165 -4.49 -4.00 -5.76
CA LEU A 165 -3.95 -3.34 -4.57
C LEU A 165 -4.20 -4.13 -3.28
N VAL A 166 -4.82 -5.30 -3.37
CA VAL A 166 -5.01 -6.20 -2.24
C VAL A 166 -3.70 -6.88 -1.90
N LEU A 167 -3.34 -6.87 -0.61
CA LEU A 167 -2.14 -7.56 -0.11
C LEU A 167 -2.24 -9.06 -0.35
N GLN A 168 -1.11 -9.70 -0.54
CA GLN A 168 -1.00 -11.10 -0.93
C GLN A 168 -0.02 -11.86 -0.03
N VAL A 169 -0.24 -13.15 0.09
CA VAL A 169 0.82 -14.09 0.44
C VAL A 169 1.67 -14.30 -0.80
N VAL A 170 2.93 -13.88 -0.76
CA VAL A 170 3.84 -13.94 -1.91
C VAL A 170 5.02 -14.83 -1.61
N VAL A 171 5.36 -15.70 -2.54
CA VAL A 171 6.51 -16.61 -2.50
C VAL A 171 7.24 -16.62 -3.84
N LYS A 172 8.41 -17.25 -3.92
CA LYS A 172 9.03 -17.58 -5.21
C LYS A 172 8.22 -18.65 -5.93
N GLU A 173 8.18 -18.61 -7.27
CA GLU A 173 7.48 -19.58 -8.11
C GLU A 173 7.84 -21.04 -7.75
N GLU A 174 9.11 -21.33 -7.45
CA GLU A 174 9.57 -22.67 -7.06
C GLU A 174 8.93 -23.20 -5.77
N ASN A 175 8.42 -22.31 -4.90
CA ASN A 175 7.85 -22.62 -3.60
C ASN A 175 6.31 -22.62 -3.59
N LYS A 176 5.65 -22.27 -4.69
CA LYS A 176 4.19 -22.11 -4.74
C LYS A 176 3.38 -23.34 -4.32
N ASP A 177 3.95 -24.54 -4.58
CA ASP A 177 3.32 -25.81 -4.25
C ASP A 177 3.85 -26.46 -2.97
N ALA A 178 4.77 -25.77 -2.25
CA ALA A 178 5.36 -26.29 -1.02
C ALA A 178 4.28 -26.45 0.08
N GLU A 179 4.38 -27.51 0.87
CA GLU A 179 3.39 -27.77 1.94
C GLU A 179 3.35 -26.64 2.98
N TRP A 180 4.48 -26.02 3.28
CA TRP A 180 4.52 -24.91 4.21
C TRP A 180 3.83 -23.65 3.64
N ALA A 181 3.94 -23.40 2.33
CA ALA A 181 3.27 -22.29 1.66
C ALA A 181 1.75 -22.48 1.68
N LYS A 182 1.29 -23.69 1.37
CA LYS A 182 -0.13 -24.09 1.49
C LYS A 182 -0.65 -23.93 2.92
N ALA A 183 0.13 -24.34 3.92
CA ALA A 183 -0.25 -24.20 5.32
C ALA A 183 -0.41 -22.73 5.75
N ILE A 184 0.35 -21.79 5.16
CA ILE A 184 0.17 -20.35 5.40
C ILE A 184 -1.14 -19.88 4.79
N VAL A 185 -1.44 -20.26 3.55
CA VAL A 185 -2.72 -19.96 2.89
C VAL A 185 -3.89 -20.53 3.69
N ASP A 186 -3.82 -21.81 4.07
CA ASP A 186 -4.85 -22.47 4.87
C ASP A 186 -5.09 -21.76 6.22
N ALA A 187 -4.03 -21.19 6.83
CA ALA A 187 -4.16 -20.43 8.05
C ALA A 187 -4.99 -19.15 7.86
N TYR A 188 -4.83 -18.42 6.76
CA TYR A 188 -5.65 -17.26 6.43
C TYR A 188 -7.12 -17.62 6.11
N HIS A 189 -7.37 -18.83 5.60
CA HIS A 189 -8.72 -19.33 5.29
C HIS A 189 -9.37 -20.09 6.47
N SER A 190 -8.70 -20.20 7.63
CA SER A 190 -9.22 -20.93 8.78
C SER A 190 -10.35 -20.20 9.49
N ASP A 191 -11.23 -20.95 10.17
CA ASP A 191 -12.29 -20.39 11.00
C ASP A 191 -11.70 -19.59 12.17
N GLU A 192 -10.55 -20.00 12.69
CA GLU A 192 -9.83 -19.27 13.74
C GLU A 192 -9.37 -17.90 13.28
N PHE A 193 -8.89 -17.77 12.04
CA PHE A 193 -8.49 -16.47 11.49
C PHE A 193 -9.70 -15.57 11.24
N LYS A 194 -10.79 -16.11 10.72
CA LYS A 194 -12.05 -15.37 10.53
C LYS A 194 -12.56 -14.82 11.86
N GLN A 195 -12.63 -15.67 12.89
CA GLN A 195 -13.03 -15.25 14.23
C GLN A 195 -12.09 -14.16 14.78
N TYR A 196 -10.78 -14.31 14.61
CA TYR A 196 -9.81 -13.30 15.02
C TYR A 196 -10.07 -11.95 14.36
N MET A 197 -10.34 -11.93 13.05
CA MET A 197 -10.63 -10.70 12.31
C MET A 197 -11.98 -10.10 12.73
N GLU A 198 -13.02 -10.89 12.98
CA GLU A 198 -14.30 -10.40 13.50
C GLU A 198 -14.16 -9.71 14.86
N GLU A 199 -13.29 -10.24 15.73
CA GLU A 199 -13.07 -9.72 17.08
C GLU A 199 -12.11 -8.52 17.14
N ASN A 200 -11.22 -8.35 16.14
CA ASN A 200 -10.10 -7.40 16.21
C ASN A 200 -10.02 -6.41 15.03
N ASN A 201 -10.93 -6.46 14.07
CA ASN A 201 -10.83 -5.61 12.87
C ASN A 201 -11.11 -4.12 13.17
N ASP A 202 -12.00 -3.79 14.08
CA ASP A 202 -12.42 -2.41 14.39
C ASP A 202 -12.78 -1.54 13.15
N GLY A 203 -13.07 -2.19 11.99
CA GLY A 203 -13.38 -1.53 10.73
C GLY A 203 -12.18 -1.01 9.95
N LEU A 204 -10.96 -1.34 10.35
CA LEU A 204 -9.72 -0.86 9.71
C LEU A 204 -9.31 -1.69 8.50
N TRP A 205 -9.54 -3.00 8.59
CA TRP A 205 -9.12 -3.94 7.55
C TRP A 205 -10.27 -4.22 6.59
N TRP A 206 -10.02 -3.99 5.32
CA TRP A 206 -10.86 -4.54 4.27
C TRP A 206 -10.55 -6.03 4.13
N ILE A 207 -11.58 -6.86 4.23
CA ILE A 207 -11.46 -8.32 4.15
C ILE A 207 -11.82 -8.76 2.73
N PRO A 208 -10.94 -9.46 2.00
CA PRO A 208 -11.27 -10.08 0.72
C PRO A 208 -12.47 -11.02 0.83
N ASP A 209 -13.31 -11.09 -0.21
CA ASP A 209 -14.51 -11.94 -0.20
C ASP A 209 -14.17 -13.42 0.00
N GLU A 210 -13.01 -13.85 -0.45
CA GLU A 210 -12.50 -15.22 -0.30
C GLU A 210 -12.19 -15.60 1.16
N LEU A 211 -12.02 -14.61 2.04
CA LEU A 211 -11.71 -14.79 3.47
C LEU A 211 -12.90 -14.48 4.40
N LYS A 212 -14.08 -14.18 3.85
CA LYS A 212 -15.33 -13.93 4.62
C LYS A 212 -16.06 -15.19 5.02
#